data_701cd3ee9d81e78af88bbbb71c55b554
#
_entry.id   701cd3ee9d81e78af88bbbb71c55b554
#
_cell.length_a   1.000
_cell.length_b   1.000
_cell.length_c   1.000
_cell.angle_alpha   90.00
_cell.angle_beta   90.00
_cell.angle_gamma   90.00
#
_symmetry.space_group_name_H-M   'P 1'
#
loop_
_entity.id
_entity.type
_entity.pdbx_description
1 polymer ?
#
loop_
_entity_poly.entity_id
_entity_poly.type
_entity_poly.pdbx_seq_one_letter_code
_entity_poly.pdbx_strand_id
1 'polypeptide(L)'
;MFVVLSTFSSCDTEEQIPSYVYIPGLDLETDAIQGSNSHDIVNVWVYCDRILIGVFELPVRVPILESGDHTITVVPGIKKNGLFNKRVTYPFYTPFEEKLDLIPSAIDTILPIVNYRNNITFSWLEDFEDNAISLEKSGSNTTTDSMFITQDSQQVFSHDGEENKYSGQVNIPSEFQIFENATVQLYDLPRKGVDVYLELNFKCNTEFTVGVYPVTGNFINGVPIVNFYSTVDDKGEMQWKKAYVSLKEDINNPEYAGASFRVFFNAQTNGSGEKQLFFDNIKLIHF
;
A
#
# COMPACT_ATOMS: atom_id res chain seq x y z
N MET A 1 -71.45 26.74 5.47
CA MET A 1 -70.10 27.08 5.84
C MET A 1 -69.41 25.79 6.38
N PHE A 2 -68.66 25.08 5.51
CA PHE A 2 -67.97 23.84 5.87
C PHE A 2 -66.55 24.22 6.36
N VAL A 3 -66.26 23.91 7.64
CA VAL A 3 -64.90 24.09 8.20
C VAL A 3 -64.13 22.79 7.97
N VAL A 4 -63.14 22.80 7.10
CA VAL A 4 -62.20 21.71 6.90
C VAL A 4 -61.13 21.82 7.99
N LEU A 5 -61.18 20.91 8.95
CA LEU A 5 -60.12 20.74 9.95
C LEU A 5 -58.97 19.94 9.31
N SER A 6 -57.87 20.59 8.92
CA SER A 6 -56.64 19.98 8.49
C SER A 6 -55.89 19.51 9.75
N THR A 7 -55.87 18.20 10.01
CA THR A 7 -54.95 17.58 11.01
C THR A 7 -53.55 17.51 10.43
N PHE A 8 -52.65 18.36 10.90
CA PHE A 8 -51.19 18.21 10.66
C PHE A 8 -50.72 17.05 11.55
N SER A 9 -50.48 15.87 10.95
CA SER A 9 -49.77 14.79 11.58
C SER A 9 -48.28 15.22 11.57
N SER A 10 -47.77 15.69 12.70
CA SER A 10 -46.34 15.82 12.94
C SER A 10 -45.76 14.42 13.08
N CYS A 11 -44.92 14.00 12.16
CA CYS A 11 -44.05 12.84 12.41
C CYS A 11 -43.01 13.29 13.45
N ASP A 12 -43.26 13.00 14.69
CA ASP A 12 -42.26 13.01 15.74
C ASP A 12 -41.31 11.80 15.50
N THR A 13 -40.31 12.01 14.68
CA THR A 13 -39.19 11.07 14.58
C THR A 13 -38.33 11.34 15.81
N GLU A 14 -38.36 10.45 16.81
CA GLU A 14 -37.35 10.49 17.90
C GLU A 14 -35.98 10.50 17.24
N GLU A 15 -35.17 11.55 17.52
CA GLU A 15 -33.79 11.62 17.06
C GLU A 15 -33.03 10.47 17.70
N GLN A 16 -32.58 9.52 16.88
CA GLN A 16 -31.72 8.43 17.35
C GLN A 16 -30.38 9.00 17.81
N ILE A 17 -30.04 8.78 19.08
CA ILE A 17 -28.76 9.18 19.64
C ILE A 17 -27.73 8.11 19.28
N PRO A 18 -26.67 8.43 18.50
CA PRO A 18 -25.69 7.44 18.10
C PRO A 18 -24.80 6.98 19.26
N SER A 19 -24.36 5.75 19.22
CA SER A 19 -23.14 5.27 19.87
C SER A 19 -21.94 5.62 18.97
N TYR A 20 -20.72 5.55 19.52
CA TYR A 20 -19.51 5.90 18.77
C TYR A 20 -18.46 4.81 18.92
N VAL A 21 -17.82 4.45 17.81
CA VAL A 21 -16.61 3.62 17.81
C VAL A 21 -15.42 4.47 17.38
N TYR A 22 -14.43 4.61 18.28
CA TYR A 22 -13.20 5.32 18.00
C TYR A 22 -12.10 4.36 17.55
N ILE A 23 -11.52 4.64 16.38
CA ILE A 23 -10.43 3.86 15.76
C ILE A 23 -9.25 4.82 15.59
N PRO A 24 -8.23 4.75 16.46
CA PRO A 24 -7.06 5.64 16.38
C PRO A 24 -6.13 5.29 15.22
N GLY A 25 -6.05 4.02 14.87
CA GLY A 25 -5.21 3.42 13.83
C GLY A 25 -5.47 1.94 13.70
N LEU A 26 -4.67 1.27 12.88
CA LEU A 26 -4.58 -0.19 12.80
C LEU A 26 -3.12 -0.61 12.87
N ASP A 27 -2.88 -1.80 13.42
CA ASP A 27 -1.58 -2.45 13.37
C ASP A 27 -1.61 -3.65 12.43
N LEU A 28 -0.49 -3.92 11.77
CA LEU A 28 -0.27 -5.11 10.96
C LEU A 28 0.66 -6.07 11.72
N GLU A 29 0.22 -7.29 11.94
CA GLU A 29 1.09 -8.37 12.43
C GLU A 29 1.54 -9.23 11.26
N THR A 30 2.83 -9.55 11.23
CA THR A 30 3.47 -10.41 10.22
C THR A 30 4.27 -11.53 10.91
N ASP A 31 4.50 -12.60 10.17
CA ASP A 31 5.48 -13.63 10.54
C ASP A 31 6.79 -13.45 9.76
N ALA A 32 7.80 -14.24 10.12
CA ALA A 32 9.15 -14.10 9.54
C ALA A 32 9.22 -14.32 8.01
N ILE A 33 8.28 -15.05 7.43
CA ILE A 33 8.23 -15.29 5.97
C ILE A 33 7.49 -14.20 5.20
N GLN A 34 6.78 -13.33 5.92
CA GLN A 34 6.02 -12.21 5.37
C GLN A 34 6.82 -10.90 5.40
N GLY A 35 7.98 -10.90 6.10
CA GLY A 35 8.83 -9.73 6.26
C GLY A 35 8.22 -8.66 7.15
N SER A 36 8.67 -7.42 6.99
CA SER A 36 8.28 -6.27 7.81
C SER A 36 6.75 -6.09 7.95
N ASN A 37 6.31 -5.65 9.14
CA ASN A 37 4.94 -5.21 9.43
C ASN A 37 4.66 -3.75 9.02
N SER A 38 5.59 -3.10 8.35
CA SER A 38 5.42 -1.74 7.83
C SER A 38 4.22 -1.65 6.89
N HIS A 39 3.32 -0.68 7.14
CA HIS A 39 2.11 -0.46 6.35
C HIS A 39 1.79 1.04 6.18
N ASP A 40 0.93 1.36 5.20
CA ASP A 40 0.29 2.68 5.01
C ASP A 40 -1.23 2.49 4.90
N ILE A 41 -1.83 1.92 5.97
CA ILE A 41 -3.29 1.80 6.09
C ILE A 41 -3.82 3.16 6.53
N VAL A 42 -4.46 3.88 5.60
CA VAL A 42 -4.85 5.29 5.82
C VAL A 42 -6.34 5.47 6.03
N ASN A 43 -7.13 4.46 5.71
CA ASN A 43 -8.58 4.51 5.81
C ASN A 43 -9.17 3.13 6.07
N VAL A 44 -10.41 3.13 6.53
CA VAL A 44 -11.14 1.90 6.88
C VAL A 44 -12.55 1.94 6.33
N TRP A 45 -13.05 0.77 5.90
CA TRP A 45 -14.45 0.48 5.68
C TRP A 45 -15.00 -0.12 6.96
N VAL A 46 -15.97 0.56 7.58
CA VAL A 46 -16.59 0.12 8.83
C VAL A 46 -17.98 -0.42 8.56
N TYR A 47 -18.24 -1.62 9.06
CA TYR A 47 -19.53 -2.29 8.98
C TYR A 47 -20.05 -2.58 10.38
N CYS A 48 -21.36 -2.48 10.55
CA CYS A 48 -22.11 -2.98 11.70
C CYS A 48 -23.02 -4.12 11.20
N ASP A 49 -22.86 -5.33 11.74
CA ASP A 49 -23.60 -6.54 11.32
C ASP A 49 -23.62 -6.75 9.79
N ARG A 50 -22.47 -6.53 9.12
CA ARG A 50 -22.29 -6.62 7.65
C ARG A 50 -22.92 -5.47 6.86
N ILE A 51 -23.56 -4.49 7.49
CA ILE A 51 -24.08 -3.28 6.83
C ILE A 51 -22.98 -2.23 6.83
N LEU A 52 -22.62 -1.69 5.65
CA LEU A 52 -21.62 -0.64 5.54
C LEU A 52 -22.12 0.65 6.20
N ILE A 53 -21.43 1.10 7.25
CA ILE A 53 -21.65 2.39 7.88
C ILE A 53 -20.99 3.51 7.09
N GLY A 54 -19.75 3.28 6.64
CA GLY A 54 -19.02 4.27 5.84
C GLY A 54 -17.56 3.90 5.60
N VAL A 55 -16.88 4.82 4.91
CA VAL A 55 -15.43 4.78 4.65
C VAL A 55 -14.82 6.01 5.30
N PHE A 56 -13.86 5.79 6.18
CA PHE A 56 -13.32 6.84 7.03
C PHE A 56 -11.79 6.90 6.95
N GLU A 57 -11.24 8.09 7.06
CA GLU A 57 -9.80 8.30 7.27
C GLU A 57 -9.46 8.14 8.74
N LEU A 58 -8.32 7.54 9.02
CA LEU A 58 -7.81 7.37 10.39
C LEU A 58 -7.02 8.61 10.87
N PRO A 59 -7.08 8.96 12.15
CA PRO A 59 -7.98 8.41 13.19
C PRO A 59 -9.43 8.87 13.01
N VAL A 60 -10.40 8.05 13.45
CA VAL A 60 -11.81 8.35 13.26
C VAL A 60 -12.67 7.99 14.45
N ARG A 61 -13.75 8.76 14.67
CA ARG A 61 -14.87 8.43 15.52
C ARG A 61 -16.10 8.17 14.63
N VAL A 62 -16.50 6.91 14.55
CA VAL A 62 -17.60 6.44 13.69
C VAL A 62 -18.91 6.50 14.46
N PRO A 63 -19.92 7.29 14.02
CA PRO A 63 -21.25 7.25 14.62
C PRO A 63 -22.02 6.04 14.11
N ILE A 64 -22.65 5.31 15.03
CA ILE A 64 -23.47 4.13 14.76
C ILE A 64 -24.84 4.33 15.44
N LEU A 65 -25.92 4.23 14.66
CA LEU A 65 -27.30 4.46 15.17
C LEU A 65 -27.90 3.22 15.84
N GLU A 66 -27.18 2.13 15.87
CA GLU A 66 -27.60 0.90 16.54
C GLU A 66 -27.26 0.94 18.04
N SER A 67 -27.92 0.09 18.83
CA SER A 67 -27.70 -0.08 20.27
C SER A 67 -27.83 -1.53 20.70
N GLY A 68 -27.07 -1.96 21.72
CA GLY A 68 -26.99 -3.35 22.18
C GLY A 68 -25.85 -4.12 21.51
N ASP A 69 -25.95 -5.44 21.52
CA ASP A 69 -24.92 -6.34 21.01
C ASP A 69 -24.84 -6.35 19.49
N HIS A 70 -23.76 -5.82 18.93
CA HIS A 70 -23.49 -5.77 17.49
C HIS A 70 -22.06 -6.20 17.17
N THR A 71 -21.84 -6.68 15.95
CA THR A 71 -20.49 -7.00 15.44
C THR A 71 -20.00 -5.85 14.57
N ILE A 72 -18.90 -5.22 15.00
CA ILE A 72 -18.20 -4.21 14.22
C ILE A 72 -17.10 -4.88 13.41
N THR A 73 -17.13 -4.69 12.09
CA THR A 73 -16.09 -5.17 11.18
C THR A 73 -15.35 -3.99 10.59
N VAL A 74 -14.02 -4.01 10.68
CA VAL A 74 -13.12 -2.99 10.14
C VAL A 74 -12.26 -3.60 9.05
N VAL A 75 -12.42 -3.11 7.82
CA VAL A 75 -11.65 -3.57 6.66
C VAL A 75 -10.61 -2.53 6.28
N PRO A 76 -9.31 -2.88 6.30
CA PRO A 76 -8.23 -1.93 6.01
C PRO A 76 -8.22 -1.49 4.55
N GLY A 77 -7.91 -0.21 4.34
CA GLY A 77 -7.80 0.39 3.04
C GLY A 77 -6.48 1.11 2.81
N ILE A 78 -6.06 1.12 1.56
CA ILE A 78 -4.79 1.65 1.09
C ILE A 78 -4.99 2.64 -0.07
N LYS A 79 -3.94 3.40 -0.37
CA LYS A 79 -3.84 4.20 -1.60
C LYS A 79 -3.30 3.31 -2.72
N LYS A 80 -4.16 2.87 -3.65
CA LYS A 80 -3.73 2.11 -4.83
C LYS A 80 -2.79 2.95 -5.69
N ASN A 81 -1.61 2.42 -6.00
CA ASN A 81 -0.55 3.07 -6.77
C ASN A 81 -0.08 4.41 -6.18
N GLY A 82 -0.16 4.57 -4.84
CA GLY A 82 0.19 5.82 -4.16
C GLY A 82 -0.76 7.00 -4.45
N LEU A 83 -1.86 6.79 -5.17
CA LEU A 83 -2.77 7.86 -5.60
C LEU A 83 -3.74 8.22 -4.48
N PHE A 84 -3.75 9.50 -4.08
CA PHE A 84 -4.58 10.03 -3.00
C PHE A 84 -6.10 9.80 -3.24
N ASN A 85 -6.54 9.86 -4.48
CA ASN A 85 -7.95 9.72 -4.87
C ASN A 85 -8.36 8.27 -5.21
N LYS A 86 -7.45 7.30 -5.15
CA LYS A 86 -7.73 5.89 -5.40
C LYS A 86 -7.59 5.07 -4.13
N ARG A 87 -8.60 5.16 -3.25
CA ARG A 87 -8.66 4.37 -2.02
C ARG A 87 -9.44 3.10 -2.28
N VAL A 88 -8.84 1.98 -1.90
CA VAL A 88 -9.41 0.64 -2.08
C VAL A 88 -9.18 -0.20 -0.83
N THR A 89 -10.04 -1.17 -0.57
CA THR A 89 -9.74 -2.20 0.41
C THR A 89 -8.55 -3.01 -0.08
N TYR A 90 -7.61 -3.33 0.82
CA TYR A 90 -6.46 -4.14 0.42
C TYR A 90 -6.82 -5.64 0.47
N PRO A 91 -6.74 -6.35 -0.67
CA PRO A 91 -7.30 -7.70 -0.75
C PRO A 91 -6.54 -8.73 0.10
N PHE A 92 -5.28 -8.46 0.44
CA PHE A 92 -4.42 -9.40 1.14
C PHE A 92 -4.47 -9.30 2.66
N TYR A 93 -5.02 -8.23 3.23
CA TYR A 93 -5.21 -8.14 4.68
C TYR A 93 -6.53 -8.77 5.13
N THR A 94 -6.52 -9.34 6.34
CA THR A 94 -7.74 -9.80 6.99
C THR A 94 -8.58 -8.62 7.49
N PRO A 95 -9.91 -8.71 7.52
CA PRO A 95 -10.70 -7.78 8.30
C PRO A 95 -10.48 -8.04 9.79
N PHE A 96 -10.67 -7.01 10.60
CA PHE A 96 -10.80 -7.12 12.05
C PHE A 96 -12.29 -7.16 12.42
N GLU A 97 -12.68 -8.01 13.39
CA GLU A 97 -14.04 -8.11 13.88
C GLU A 97 -14.06 -8.10 15.40
N GLU A 98 -14.95 -7.30 15.97
CA GLU A 98 -15.18 -7.24 17.42
C GLU A 98 -16.67 -7.12 17.73
N LYS A 99 -17.11 -7.78 18.80
CA LYS A 99 -18.47 -7.64 19.32
C LYS A 99 -18.49 -6.58 20.41
N LEU A 100 -19.36 -5.58 20.25
CA LEU A 100 -19.53 -4.49 21.18
C LEU A 100 -20.99 -4.41 21.63
N ASP A 101 -21.20 -4.05 22.89
CA ASP A 101 -22.50 -3.63 23.41
C ASP A 101 -22.62 -2.10 23.25
N LEU A 102 -23.22 -1.69 22.13
CA LEU A 102 -23.31 -0.28 21.74
C LEU A 102 -24.29 0.48 22.62
N ILE A 103 -23.78 1.45 23.37
CA ILE A 103 -24.60 2.29 24.30
C ILE A 103 -24.74 3.69 23.70
N PRO A 104 -25.95 4.23 23.52
CA PRO A 104 -26.18 5.58 23.02
C PRO A 104 -25.38 6.64 23.80
N SER A 105 -24.73 7.53 23.09
CA SER A 105 -23.80 8.57 23.57
C SER A 105 -22.45 8.04 24.12
N ALA A 106 -22.24 6.75 24.28
CA ALA A 106 -20.95 6.21 24.70
C ALA A 106 -19.95 6.14 23.54
N ILE A 107 -18.66 6.02 23.87
CA ILE A 107 -17.54 5.87 22.92
C ILE A 107 -16.78 4.62 23.30
N ASP A 108 -16.79 3.63 22.43
CA ASP A 108 -15.94 2.46 22.53
C ASP A 108 -14.68 2.68 21.70
N THR A 109 -13.51 2.33 22.25
CA THR A 109 -12.24 2.41 21.52
C THR A 109 -11.80 1.01 21.15
N ILE A 110 -11.55 0.78 19.85
CA ILE A 110 -11.00 -0.46 19.33
C ILE A 110 -9.61 -0.20 18.74
N LEU A 111 -8.71 -1.18 18.89
CA LEU A 111 -7.36 -1.17 18.35
C LEU A 111 -7.19 -2.36 17.38
N PRO A 112 -7.66 -2.22 16.13
CA PRO A 112 -7.66 -3.33 15.21
C PRO A 112 -6.25 -3.79 14.88
N ILE A 113 -6.02 -5.10 14.97
CA ILE A 113 -4.83 -5.78 14.47
C ILE A 113 -5.27 -6.60 13.26
N VAL A 114 -4.58 -6.44 12.15
CA VAL A 114 -4.81 -7.18 10.91
C VAL A 114 -3.58 -7.99 10.54
N ASN A 115 -3.79 -9.07 9.80
CA ASN A 115 -2.75 -9.96 9.33
C ASN A 115 -2.85 -10.13 7.82
N TYR A 116 -1.81 -10.65 7.20
CA TYR A 116 -1.95 -11.18 5.85
C TYR A 116 -2.84 -12.43 5.85
N ARG A 117 -3.63 -12.60 4.78
CA ARG A 117 -4.45 -13.80 4.60
C ARG A 117 -3.58 -15.03 4.37
N ASN A 118 -4.04 -16.20 4.82
CA ASN A 118 -3.27 -17.46 4.73
C ASN A 118 -3.14 -18.03 3.32
N ASN A 119 -3.96 -17.56 2.36
CA ASN A 119 -4.02 -18.09 1.00
C ASN A 119 -3.29 -17.20 -0.03
N ILE A 120 -2.33 -16.42 0.44
CA ILE A 120 -1.49 -15.56 -0.42
C ILE A 120 -0.10 -16.15 -0.58
N THR A 121 0.55 -15.75 -1.66
CA THR A 121 1.92 -16.13 -1.99
C THR A 121 2.81 -14.88 -2.03
N PHE A 122 3.92 -14.92 -1.32
CA PHE A 122 5.01 -13.95 -1.44
C PHE A 122 6.00 -14.49 -2.46
N SER A 123 5.83 -14.12 -3.74
CA SER A 123 6.70 -14.57 -4.83
C SER A 123 8.09 -13.94 -4.78
N TRP A 124 8.20 -12.77 -4.20
CA TRP A 124 9.46 -12.06 -3.98
C TRP A 124 9.39 -11.27 -2.69
N LEU A 125 10.47 -11.38 -1.92
CA LEU A 125 10.73 -10.54 -0.76
C LEU A 125 12.19 -10.08 -0.84
N GLU A 126 12.40 -8.76 -0.75
CA GLU A 126 13.73 -8.14 -0.72
C GLU A 126 13.75 -7.14 0.44
N ASP A 127 14.43 -7.50 1.50
CA ASP A 127 14.62 -6.69 2.70
C ASP A 127 16.10 -6.28 2.91
N PHE A 128 16.97 -6.71 1.99
CA PHE A 128 18.42 -6.44 1.99
C PHE A 128 19.19 -7.00 3.19
N GLU A 129 18.54 -7.67 4.15
CA GLU A 129 19.14 -8.11 5.42
C GLU A 129 20.08 -9.32 5.27
N ASP A 130 19.99 -10.06 4.17
CA ASP A 130 20.94 -11.16 3.84
C ASP A 130 22.23 -10.65 3.15
N ASN A 131 22.39 -9.32 3.01
CA ASN A 131 23.50 -8.65 2.35
C ASN A 131 23.64 -9.04 0.86
N ALA A 132 22.54 -9.39 0.21
CA ALA A 132 22.43 -9.63 -1.21
C ALA A 132 21.41 -8.68 -1.84
N ILE A 133 21.43 -8.58 -3.16
CA ILE A 133 20.44 -7.81 -3.93
C ILE A 133 19.92 -8.70 -5.04
N SER A 134 18.62 -8.93 -5.07
CA SER A 134 17.95 -9.73 -6.09
C SER A 134 17.57 -8.90 -7.35
N LEU A 135 18.19 -7.73 -7.49
CA LEU A 135 18.02 -6.79 -8.60
C LEU A 135 19.33 -6.64 -9.37
N GLU A 136 19.26 -6.55 -10.67
CA GLU A 136 20.42 -6.34 -11.55
C GLU A 136 20.19 -5.17 -12.51
N LYS A 137 21.28 -4.60 -13.02
CA LYS A 137 21.23 -3.57 -14.06
C LYS A 137 20.46 -4.07 -15.27
N SER A 138 19.50 -3.30 -15.73
CA SER A 138 18.64 -3.60 -16.86
C SER A 138 18.46 -2.39 -17.75
N GLY A 139 17.79 -2.58 -18.89
CA GLY A 139 17.59 -1.51 -19.86
C GLY A 139 18.83 -1.19 -20.70
N SER A 140 18.63 -1.03 -22.01
CA SER A 140 19.74 -0.74 -22.94
C SER A 140 20.36 0.65 -22.78
N ASN A 141 19.65 1.58 -22.12
CA ASN A 141 20.05 2.97 -21.95
C ASN A 141 20.54 3.30 -20.54
N THR A 142 20.67 2.32 -19.66
CA THR A 142 21.13 2.52 -18.28
C THR A 142 22.57 2.98 -18.24
N THR A 143 22.82 4.17 -17.69
CA THR A 143 24.14 4.83 -17.65
C THR A 143 24.76 4.84 -16.26
N THR A 144 23.95 4.66 -15.20
CA THR A 144 24.42 4.63 -13.81
C THR A 144 24.84 3.23 -13.37
N ASP A 145 25.47 3.15 -12.21
CA ASP A 145 25.70 1.90 -11.51
C ASP A 145 24.37 1.26 -11.01
N SER A 146 24.45 -0.01 -10.68
CA SER A 146 23.33 -0.72 -10.06
C SER A 146 23.07 -0.21 -8.65
N MET A 147 21.91 -0.56 -8.10
CA MET A 147 21.60 -0.45 -6.68
C MET A 147 22.69 -1.16 -5.85
N PHE A 148 23.02 -0.59 -4.72
CA PHE A 148 23.95 -1.17 -3.75
C PHE A 148 23.35 -1.12 -2.34
N ILE A 149 23.93 -1.88 -1.41
CA ILE A 149 23.47 -1.94 -0.02
C ILE A 149 24.09 -0.79 0.78
N THR A 150 23.28 -0.05 1.52
CA THR A 150 23.73 0.92 2.52
C THR A 150 23.59 0.37 3.94
N GLN A 151 24.51 0.76 4.82
CA GLN A 151 24.49 0.50 6.27
C GLN A 151 24.45 1.81 7.08
N ASP A 152 24.29 2.95 6.38
CA ASP A 152 24.19 4.23 7.05
C ASP A 152 22.87 4.30 7.83
N SER A 153 22.96 4.35 9.15
CA SER A 153 21.81 4.38 10.05
C SER A 153 20.84 5.55 9.81
N GLN A 154 21.30 6.61 9.14
CA GLN A 154 20.42 7.71 8.73
C GLN A 154 19.65 7.39 7.43
N GLN A 155 20.12 6.41 6.68
CA GLN A 155 19.57 6.03 5.39
C GLN A 155 18.80 4.73 5.43
N VAL A 156 19.14 3.82 6.33
CA VAL A 156 18.44 2.53 6.51
C VAL A 156 17.01 2.77 6.96
N PHE A 157 16.10 1.94 6.46
CA PHE A 157 14.70 1.96 6.88
C PHE A 157 14.61 1.58 8.36
N SER A 158 13.78 2.32 9.10
CA SER A 158 13.48 2.03 10.49
C SER A 158 11.99 2.12 10.71
N HIS A 159 11.44 1.10 11.35
CA HIS A 159 10.05 1.03 11.77
C HIS A 159 9.99 0.50 13.21
N ASP A 160 8.96 0.88 13.96
CA ASP A 160 8.84 0.53 15.38
C ASP A 160 8.93 -0.99 15.61
N GLY A 161 9.93 -1.38 16.40
CA GLY A 161 10.16 -2.78 16.76
C GLY A 161 10.98 -3.61 15.75
N GLU A 162 11.41 -3.04 14.63
CA GLU A 162 12.29 -3.68 13.65
C GLU A 162 13.71 -3.14 13.70
N GLU A 163 14.70 -4.04 13.74
CA GLU A 163 16.13 -3.70 13.68
C GLU A 163 16.68 -3.96 12.26
N ASN A 164 16.36 -3.09 11.31
CA ASN A 164 16.98 -3.16 9.98
C ASN A 164 18.42 -2.63 10.05
N LYS A 165 19.32 -3.33 9.38
CA LYS A 165 20.75 -2.99 9.28
C LYS A 165 21.12 -2.49 7.88
N TYR A 166 20.30 -2.82 6.91
CA TYR A 166 20.58 -2.63 5.50
C TYR A 166 19.36 -2.08 4.78
N SER A 167 19.60 -1.32 3.72
CA SER A 167 18.59 -0.93 2.72
C SER A 167 19.25 -0.84 1.36
N GLY A 168 18.49 -0.93 0.29
CA GLY A 168 18.97 -0.68 -1.06
C GLY A 168 19.14 0.83 -1.31
N GLN A 169 20.27 1.23 -1.88
CA GLN A 169 20.58 2.62 -2.25
C GLN A 169 20.95 2.73 -3.71
N VAL A 170 20.51 3.81 -4.34
CA VAL A 170 20.87 4.22 -5.68
C VAL A 170 21.40 5.66 -5.64
N ASN A 171 22.57 5.90 -6.21
CA ASN A 171 23.11 7.24 -6.42
C ASN A 171 23.18 7.54 -7.92
N ILE A 172 22.57 8.64 -8.32
CA ILE A 172 22.62 9.15 -9.68
C ILE A 172 23.39 10.47 -9.66
N PRO A 173 24.69 10.46 -10.04
CA PRO A 173 25.62 11.52 -9.68
C PRO A 173 25.47 12.83 -10.48
N SER A 174 24.80 12.80 -11.64
CA SER A 174 24.74 13.98 -12.51
C SER A 174 23.49 14.01 -13.39
N GLU A 175 23.36 15.08 -14.17
CA GLU A 175 22.31 15.25 -15.17
C GLU A 175 22.37 14.19 -16.28
N PHE A 176 21.21 13.92 -16.89
CA PHE A 176 21.05 13.02 -18.04
C PHE A 176 21.54 11.59 -17.82
N GLN A 177 21.50 11.15 -16.57
CA GLN A 177 21.79 9.77 -16.22
C GLN A 177 20.50 8.97 -16.11
N ILE A 178 20.56 7.70 -16.48
CA ILE A 178 19.46 6.76 -16.40
C ILE A 178 19.90 5.62 -15.48
N PHE A 179 19.17 5.45 -14.41
CA PHE A 179 19.20 4.27 -13.56
C PHE A 179 18.07 3.32 -13.97
N GLU A 180 18.37 2.05 -14.11
CA GLU A 180 17.38 1.01 -14.19
C GLU A 180 17.90 -0.31 -13.65
N ASN A 181 17.19 -0.87 -12.69
CA ASN A 181 17.40 -2.24 -12.22
C ASN A 181 16.10 -3.03 -12.31
N ALA A 182 16.20 -4.31 -12.64
CA ALA A 182 15.09 -5.25 -12.64
C ALA A 182 15.44 -6.51 -11.83
N THR A 183 14.41 -7.20 -11.37
CA THR A 183 14.61 -8.47 -10.66
C THR A 183 15.40 -9.45 -11.51
N VAL A 184 16.36 -10.16 -10.90
CA VAL A 184 17.14 -11.22 -11.57
C VAL A 184 16.20 -12.36 -11.96
N GLN A 185 15.29 -12.72 -11.06
CA GLN A 185 14.34 -13.80 -11.25
C GLN A 185 13.15 -13.37 -12.10
N LEU A 186 12.62 -14.32 -12.87
CA LEU A 186 11.34 -14.24 -13.57
C LEU A 186 10.23 -14.81 -12.67
N TYR A 187 9.09 -14.15 -12.65
CA TYR A 187 7.93 -14.56 -11.86
C TYR A 187 6.76 -14.94 -12.75
N ASP A 188 6.23 -16.14 -12.54
CA ASP A 188 4.99 -16.60 -13.17
C ASP A 188 3.82 -16.08 -12.33
N LEU A 189 3.26 -14.96 -12.74
CA LEU A 189 2.20 -14.28 -11.97
C LEU A 189 0.81 -14.77 -12.43
N PRO A 190 -0.13 -14.94 -11.46
CA PRO A 190 -1.47 -15.39 -11.79
C PRO A 190 -2.20 -14.37 -12.65
N ARG A 191 -3.00 -14.87 -13.58
CA ARG A 191 -3.80 -14.08 -14.52
C ARG A 191 -5.30 -14.29 -14.24
N LYS A 192 -6.17 -13.90 -15.17
CA LYS A 192 -7.64 -14.02 -15.08
C LYS A 192 -8.25 -13.15 -13.98
N GLY A 193 -7.69 -11.95 -13.80
CA GLY A 193 -8.21 -10.97 -12.86
C GLY A 193 -7.86 -11.21 -11.39
N VAL A 194 -6.92 -12.10 -11.10
CA VAL A 194 -6.36 -12.29 -9.75
C VAL A 194 -5.60 -11.03 -9.34
N ASP A 195 -5.70 -10.66 -8.07
CA ASP A 195 -4.97 -9.52 -7.53
C ASP A 195 -3.49 -9.87 -7.37
N VAL A 196 -2.63 -8.99 -7.90
CA VAL A 196 -1.18 -9.02 -7.77
C VAL A 196 -0.72 -7.61 -7.41
N TYR A 197 0.06 -7.48 -6.36
CA TYR A 197 0.61 -6.22 -5.89
C TYR A 197 2.10 -6.32 -5.63
N LEU A 198 2.77 -5.20 -5.88
CA LEU A 198 4.09 -4.92 -5.34
C LEU A 198 3.92 -3.96 -4.17
N GLU A 199 4.41 -4.35 -3.00
CA GLU A 199 4.60 -3.47 -1.85
C GLU A 199 6.05 -3.03 -1.79
N LEU A 200 6.32 -1.80 -1.36
CA LEU A 200 7.68 -1.33 -1.12
C LEU A 200 7.71 -0.18 -0.12
N ASN A 201 8.77 -0.11 0.67
CA ASN A 201 9.18 1.11 1.35
C ASN A 201 10.21 1.83 0.48
N PHE A 202 10.11 3.15 0.39
CA PHE A 202 11.05 3.97 -0.37
C PHE A 202 11.17 5.38 0.19
N LYS A 203 12.33 6.00 -0.05
CA LYS A 203 12.52 7.46 0.07
C LYS A 203 13.42 7.94 -1.05
N CYS A 204 13.18 9.14 -1.56
CA CYS A 204 13.93 9.66 -2.69
C CYS A 204 13.86 11.18 -2.80
N ASN A 205 14.86 11.78 -3.45
CA ASN A 205 14.86 13.20 -3.81
C ASN A 205 14.63 13.44 -5.32
N THR A 206 14.21 12.42 -6.06
CA THR A 206 13.87 12.48 -7.49
C THR A 206 12.67 11.59 -7.80
N GLU A 207 12.12 11.73 -8.99
CA GLU A 207 11.07 10.82 -9.48
C GLU A 207 11.67 9.48 -9.88
N PHE A 208 10.88 8.40 -9.72
CA PHE A 208 11.20 7.09 -10.25
C PHE A 208 9.93 6.34 -10.68
N THR A 209 10.10 5.44 -11.63
CA THR A 209 9.04 4.60 -12.20
C THR A 209 9.19 3.16 -11.71
N VAL A 210 8.07 2.57 -11.33
CA VAL A 210 7.94 1.12 -11.15
C VAL A 210 7.20 0.55 -12.35
N GLY A 211 7.71 -0.55 -12.89
CA GLY A 211 7.09 -1.23 -14.02
C GLY A 211 7.41 -2.71 -14.07
N VAL A 212 6.97 -3.36 -15.14
CA VAL A 212 7.24 -4.77 -15.38
C VAL A 212 7.79 -5.01 -16.79
N TYR A 213 8.65 -5.99 -16.93
CA TYR A 213 9.05 -6.59 -18.19
C TYR A 213 8.27 -7.89 -18.41
N PRO A 214 7.29 -7.92 -19.30
CA PRO A 214 6.72 -9.19 -19.74
C PRO A 214 7.73 -9.90 -20.65
N VAL A 215 8.17 -11.07 -20.22
CA VAL A 215 9.17 -11.89 -20.92
C VAL A 215 8.50 -13.09 -21.53
N THR A 216 8.44 -13.10 -22.84
CA THR A 216 8.16 -14.28 -23.66
C THR A 216 9.43 -14.63 -24.43
N GLY A 217 9.50 -15.70 -25.18
CA GLY A 217 10.70 -16.03 -25.95
C GLY A 217 11.28 -14.89 -26.82
N ASN A 218 10.49 -13.84 -27.10
CA ASN A 218 10.92 -12.59 -27.71
C ASN A 218 10.87 -11.48 -26.67
N PHE A 219 11.92 -10.68 -26.59
CA PHE A 219 12.02 -9.55 -25.67
C PHE A 219 10.90 -8.54 -25.94
N ILE A 220 10.14 -8.18 -24.91
CA ILE A 220 9.11 -7.12 -24.93
C ILE A 220 9.62 -5.93 -24.12
N ASN A 221 9.33 -4.73 -24.60
CA ASN A 221 9.70 -3.50 -23.90
C ASN A 221 9.08 -3.43 -22.51
N GLY A 222 9.76 -2.74 -21.58
CA GLY A 222 9.25 -2.47 -20.25
C GLY A 222 7.92 -1.72 -20.28
N VAL A 223 7.00 -2.13 -19.41
CA VAL A 223 5.68 -1.52 -19.23
C VAL A 223 5.73 -0.69 -17.94
N PRO A 224 5.77 0.65 -18.02
CA PRO A 224 5.70 1.49 -16.84
C PRO A 224 4.28 1.44 -16.24
N ILE A 225 4.18 1.29 -14.92
CA ILE A 225 2.90 1.17 -14.20
C ILE A 225 2.61 2.41 -13.38
N VAL A 226 3.59 2.89 -12.60
CA VAL A 226 3.43 4.06 -11.76
C VAL A 226 4.71 4.86 -11.66
N ASN A 227 4.58 6.19 -11.62
CA ASN A 227 5.66 7.11 -11.32
C ASN A 227 5.47 7.66 -9.91
N PHE A 228 6.50 7.55 -9.07
CA PHE A 228 6.56 8.12 -7.74
C PHE A 228 7.38 9.40 -7.75
N TYR A 229 6.97 10.37 -6.94
CA TYR A 229 7.62 11.65 -6.80
C TYR A 229 8.54 11.69 -5.59
N SER A 230 9.40 12.70 -5.55
CA SER A 230 10.28 12.98 -4.41
C SER A 230 9.52 12.92 -3.08
N THR A 231 10.15 12.35 -2.07
CA THR A 231 9.62 12.25 -0.71
C THR A 231 10.19 13.32 0.22
N VAL A 232 10.88 14.30 -0.33
CA VAL A 232 11.48 15.41 0.42
C VAL A 232 10.35 16.25 1.05
N ASP A 233 10.46 16.48 2.35
CA ASP A 233 9.53 17.31 3.11
C ASP A 233 9.88 18.82 3.04
N ASP A 234 9.09 19.64 3.74
CA ASP A 234 9.29 21.09 3.80
C ASP A 234 10.61 21.52 4.47
N LYS A 235 11.29 20.61 5.16
CA LYS A 235 12.61 20.83 5.78
C LYS A 235 13.76 20.44 4.89
N GLY A 236 13.47 19.84 3.73
CA GLY A 236 14.47 19.34 2.79
C GLY A 236 14.92 17.90 3.08
N GLU A 237 14.23 17.17 3.94
CA GLU A 237 14.58 15.82 4.39
C GLU A 237 13.75 14.77 3.67
N MET A 238 14.39 13.71 3.14
CA MET A 238 13.69 12.59 2.52
C MET A 238 12.98 11.75 3.58
N GLN A 239 11.68 11.53 3.40
CA GLN A 239 10.85 10.74 4.31
C GLN A 239 10.57 9.36 3.71
N TRP A 240 10.69 8.31 4.52
CA TRP A 240 10.27 6.97 4.14
C TRP A 240 8.76 6.91 3.93
N LYS A 241 8.34 6.27 2.84
CA LYS A 241 6.94 6.03 2.49
C LYS A 241 6.72 4.57 2.14
N LYS A 242 5.52 4.07 2.40
CA LYS A 242 5.05 2.76 1.92
C LYS A 242 4.16 2.97 0.70
N ALA A 243 4.30 2.11 -0.29
CA ALA A 243 3.44 2.09 -1.48
C ALA A 243 2.92 0.69 -1.78
N TYR A 244 1.75 0.65 -2.43
CA TYR A 244 1.07 -0.55 -2.89
C TYR A 244 0.77 -0.39 -4.38
N VAL A 245 1.53 -1.05 -5.23
CA VAL A 245 1.41 -0.96 -6.69
C VAL A 245 0.63 -2.17 -7.21
N SER A 246 -0.54 -1.93 -7.78
CA SER A 246 -1.32 -3.00 -8.42
C SER A 246 -0.75 -3.30 -9.79
N LEU A 247 -0.39 -4.56 -10.01
CA LEU A 247 0.10 -5.07 -11.28
C LEU A 247 -1.00 -5.77 -12.08
N LYS A 248 -2.19 -5.88 -11.51
CA LYS A 248 -3.31 -6.70 -12.01
C LYS A 248 -3.69 -6.39 -13.45
N GLU A 249 -3.86 -5.12 -13.78
CA GLU A 249 -4.29 -4.70 -15.10
C GLU A 249 -3.23 -5.02 -16.17
N ASP A 250 -1.96 -4.72 -15.85
CA ASP A 250 -0.84 -4.85 -16.78
C ASP A 250 -0.48 -6.31 -17.07
N ILE A 251 -0.40 -7.16 -16.03
CA ILE A 251 -0.11 -8.60 -16.21
C ILE A 251 -1.25 -9.34 -16.92
N ASN A 252 -2.49 -8.85 -16.87
CA ASN A 252 -3.63 -9.45 -17.54
C ASN A 252 -3.81 -8.99 -18.98
N ASN A 253 -2.98 -8.05 -19.49
CA ASN A 253 -3.03 -7.65 -20.89
C ASN A 253 -2.90 -8.88 -21.80
N PRO A 254 -3.83 -9.09 -22.77
CA PRO A 254 -3.79 -10.24 -23.69
C PRO A 254 -2.48 -10.35 -24.48
N GLU A 255 -1.81 -9.24 -24.76
CA GLU A 255 -0.51 -9.20 -25.46
C GLU A 255 0.59 -9.97 -24.72
N TYR A 256 0.46 -10.12 -23.40
CA TYR A 256 1.44 -10.80 -22.55
C TYR A 256 1.02 -12.24 -22.19
N ALA A 257 0.17 -12.85 -23.03
CA ALA A 257 -0.25 -14.24 -22.80
C ALA A 257 0.96 -15.19 -22.79
N GLY A 258 1.12 -15.93 -21.68
CA GLY A 258 2.25 -16.85 -21.47
C GLY A 258 3.56 -16.19 -21.08
N ALA A 259 3.57 -14.89 -20.77
CA ALA A 259 4.75 -14.22 -20.25
C ALA A 259 4.95 -14.54 -18.77
N SER A 260 6.22 -14.68 -18.36
CA SER A 260 6.71 -14.45 -17.01
C SER A 260 7.17 -13.00 -16.89
N PHE A 261 7.28 -12.47 -15.67
CA PHE A 261 7.51 -11.04 -15.47
C PHE A 261 8.75 -10.78 -14.61
N ARG A 262 9.46 -9.71 -14.94
CA ARG A 262 10.44 -9.07 -14.07
C ARG A 262 9.90 -7.73 -13.62
N VAL A 263 10.08 -7.38 -12.35
CA VAL A 263 9.77 -6.03 -11.85
C VAL A 263 10.97 -5.14 -12.06
N PHE A 264 10.78 -3.90 -12.53
CA PHE A 264 11.86 -2.94 -12.68
C PHE A 264 11.58 -1.62 -11.97
N PHE A 265 12.68 -0.96 -11.60
CA PHE A 265 12.73 0.39 -11.06
C PHE A 265 13.59 1.23 -12.00
N ASN A 266 13.04 2.35 -12.45
CA ASN A 266 13.74 3.26 -13.37
C ASN A 266 13.69 4.69 -12.85
N ALA A 267 14.79 5.42 -12.95
CA ALA A 267 14.83 6.85 -12.69
C ALA A 267 15.70 7.54 -13.73
N GLN A 268 15.27 8.70 -14.18
CA GLN A 268 16.05 9.55 -15.09
C GLN A 268 16.21 10.93 -14.48
N THR A 269 17.43 11.41 -14.46
CA THR A 269 17.72 12.77 -14.03
C THR A 269 17.71 13.73 -15.21
N ASN A 270 17.04 14.86 -15.01
CA ASN A 270 17.01 15.97 -15.97
C ASN A 270 17.43 17.31 -15.34
N GLY A 271 17.88 17.29 -14.09
CA GLY A 271 18.31 18.44 -13.30
C GLY A 271 19.68 18.26 -12.68
N SER A 272 20.27 19.35 -12.18
CA SER A 272 21.59 19.34 -11.56
C SER A 272 21.60 18.71 -10.17
N GLY A 273 22.75 18.21 -9.79
CA GLY A 273 23.03 17.65 -8.47
C GLY A 273 22.72 16.14 -8.35
N GLU A 274 23.29 15.55 -7.33
CA GLU A 274 23.13 14.14 -7.03
C GLU A 274 21.69 13.79 -6.68
N LYS A 275 21.20 12.72 -7.25
CA LYS A 275 19.89 12.15 -6.92
C LYS A 275 20.07 10.81 -6.22
N GLN A 276 19.21 10.59 -5.24
CA GLN A 276 19.26 9.41 -4.39
C GLN A 276 17.88 8.77 -4.27
N LEU A 277 17.87 7.44 -4.33
CA LEU A 277 16.72 6.63 -4.04
C LEU A 277 17.14 5.56 -3.04
N PHE A 278 16.24 5.25 -2.12
CA PHE A 278 16.40 4.18 -1.14
C PHE A 278 15.18 3.30 -1.18
N PHE A 279 15.39 2.00 -1.03
CA PHE A 279 14.35 0.99 -1.09
C PHE A 279 14.51 0.01 0.05
N ASP A 280 13.37 -0.50 0.54
CA ASP A 280 13.33 -1.54 1.55
C ASP A 280 12.01 -2.30 1.50
N ASN A 281 11.98 -3.48 2.11
CA ASN A 281 10.76 -4.27 2.33
C ASN A 281 9.91 -4.42 1.06
N ILE A 282 10.56 -4.78 -0.05
CA ILE A 282 9.88 -4.99 -1.33
C ILE A 282 9.25 -6.39 -1.30
N LYS A 283 7.93 -6.46 -1.58
CA LYS A 283 7.17 -7.71 -1.57
C LYS A 283 6.32 -7.81 -2.84
N LEU A 284 6.46 -8.90 -3.59
CA LEU A 284 5.58 -9.24 -4.71
C LEU A 284 4.59 -10.30 -4.25
N ILE A 285 3.31 -9.91 -4.15
CA ILE A 285 2.28 -10.68 -3.46
C ILE A 285 1.11 -10.94 -4.41
N HIS A 286 0.54 -12.14 -4.32
CA HIS A 286 -0.67 -12.52 -5.05
C HIS A 286 -1.44 -13.65 -4.35
N PHE A 287 -2.66 -13.91 -4.82
CA PHE A 287 -3.44 -15.10 -4.42
C PHE A 287 -2.97 -16.36 -5.14
#